data_94dcc35732075eff5aaf5d504f03ed78
#
_entry.id   94dcc35732075eff5aaf5d504f03ed78
#
_cell.length_a   1.000
_cell.length_b   1.000
_cell.length_c   1.000
_cell.angle_alpha   90.00
_cell.angle_beta   90.00
_cell.angle_gamma   90.00
#
_symmetry.space_group_name_H-M   'P 1'
#
loop_
_entity.id
_entity.type
_entity.pdbx_description
1 polymer ?
#
loop_
_entity_poly.entity_id
_entity_poly.type
_entity_poly.pdbx_seq_one_letter_code
_entity_poly.pdbx_strand_id
1 'polypeptide(L)'
;KPQEKPERPAEAAEEAVFFEPKQPRVPADPEEAKRRAVTFLTDMFRVMDMQIEVHASFEDDTLSVDLSGEEMGLLIGKRGQTLDSLQYLTSLVVNKGKASYVRVKLDTEDYRNRRKATLENLAKNIAFKVKKTRRPVFLEPMNPYERRIIHSALQNDPYVTTHSEGEEPNRKVVVTPRRDRKSVV
;
A
#
# COMPACT_ATOMS: atom_id res chain seq x y z
N LYS A 1 -49.83 17.41 35.70
CA LYS A 1 -48.44 17.51 36.22
C LYS A 1 -47.49 17.09 35.13
N PRO A 2 -46.66 17.98 34.59
CA PRO A 2 -45.61 17.62 33.62
C PRO A 2 -44.42 17.08 34.40
N GLN A 3 -43.82 15.97 33.89
CA GLN A 3 -42.59 15.42 34.39
C GLN A 3 -41.41 16.14 33.73
N GLU A 4 -40.59 16.73 34.57
CA GLU A 4 -39.29 17.32 34.21
C GLU A 4 -38.32 16.22 33.73
N LYS A 5 -37.72 16.48 32.57
CA LYS A 5 -36.53 15.75 32.10
C LYS A 5 -35.31 16.24 32.88
N PRO A 6 -34.42 15.35 33.33
CA PRO A 6 -33.15 15.79 33.90
C PRO A 6 -32.22 16.33 32.81
N GLU A 7 -31.79 17.56 33.00
CA GLU A 7 -30.72 18.21 32.24
C GLU A 7 -29.40 17.47 32.47
N ARG A 8 -28.74 17.10 31.37
CA ARG A 8 -27.34 16.66 31.40
C ARG A 8 -26.45 17.89 31.48
N PRO A 9 -25.46 17.93 32.39
CA PRO A 9 -24.46 18.98 32.38
C PRO A 9 -23.59 18.84 31.12
N ALA A 10 -23.50 19.91 30.36
CA ALA A 10 -22.53 20.06 29.30
C ALA A 10 -21.18 20.39 29.94
N GLU A 11 -20.35 19.39 30.18
CA GLU A 11 -18.89 19.56 30.28
C GLU A 11 -18.26 19.37 28.90
N ALA A 12 -18.18 20.49 28.20
CA ALA A 12 -17.28 20.61 27.06
C ALA A 12 -15.86 20.69 27.60
N ALA A 13 -15.19 19.52 27.71
CA ALA A 13 -13.75 19.48 27.80
C ALA A 13 -13.21 19.86 26.41
N GLU A 14 -12.82 21.13 26.26
CA GLU A 14 -11.92 21.56 25.19
C GLU A 14 -10.59 20.81 25.38
N GLU A 15 -10.44 19.65 24.70
CA GLU A 15 -9.14 19.08 24.47
C GLU A 15 -8.36 20.07 23.60
N ALA A 16 -7.56 20.91 24.26
CA ALA A 16 -6.52 21.70 23.62
C ALA A 16 -5.60 20.72 22.89
N VAL A 17 -5.79 20.60 21.57
CA VAL A 17 -4.85 19.93 20.69
C VAL A 17 -3.55 20.71 20.79
N PHE A 18 -2.63 20.23 21.64
CA PHE A 18 -1.29 20.79 21.79
C PHE A 18 -0.57 20.54 20.46
N PHE A 19 -0.59 21.52 19.58
CA PHE A 19 0.27 21.54 18.40
C PHE A 19 1.71 21.71 18.90
N GLU A 20 2.42 20.59 19.08
CA GLU A 20 3.87 20.66 19.21
C GLU A 20 4.41 21.36 17.97
N PRO A 21 5.20 22.44 18.13
CA PRO A 21 5.82 23.10 16.98
C PRO A 21 6.68 22.06 16.28
N LYS A 22 6.40 21.81 14.98
CA LYS A 22 7.22 20.94 14.15
C LYS A 22 8.65 21.42 14.26
N GLN A 23 9.51 20.65 14.96
CA GLN A 23 10.94 20.91 15.03
C GLN A 23 11.47 21.10 13.61
N PRO A 24 12.40 22.05 13.38
CA PRO A 24 12.97 22.25 12.06
C PRO A 24 13.51 20.91 11.57
N ARG A 25 13.02 20.45 10.43
CA ARG A 25 13.45 19.17 9.84
C ARG A 25 14.95 19.32 9.52
N VAL A 26 15.78 18.62 10.25
CA VAL A 26 17.19 18.46 9.88
C VAL A 26 17.20 17.73 8.54
N PRO A 27 17.81 18.28 7.48
CA PRO A 27 17.87 17.59 6.19
C PRO A 27 18.48 16.19 6.37
N ALA A 28 17.91 15.21 5.68
CA ALA A 28 18.49 13.87 5.65
C ALA A 28 19.83 13.95 4.89
N ASP A 29 20.84 13.24 5.37
CA ASP A 29 22.09 13.06 4.63
C ASP A 29 21.89 11.99 3.54
N PRO A 30 21.85 12.38 2.25
CA PRO A 30 21.61 11.48 1.15
C PRO A 30 22.64 10.37 1.03
N GLU A 31 23.91 10.70 1.24
CA GLU A 31 25.02 9.74 1.08
C GLU A 31 25.02 8.70 2.21
N GLU A 32 24.70 9.13 3.43
CA GLU A 32 24.55 8.18 4.53
C GLU A 32 23.36 7.26 4.34
N ALA A 33 22.22 7.78 3.87
CA ALA A 33 21.02 6.99 3.59
C ALA A 33 21.30 5.93 2.53
N LYS A 34 21.93 6.30 1.41
CA LYS A 34 22.35 5.37 0.34
C LYS A 34 23.29 4.31 0.89
N ARG A 35 24.33 4.71 1.57
CA ARG A 35 25.34 3.79 2.13
C ARG A 35 24.70 2.75 3.05
N ARG A 36 23.82 3.19 3.97
CA ARG A 36 23.12 2.27 4.89
C ARG A 36 22.27 1.24 4.15
N ALA A 37 21.50 1.69 3.16
CA ALA A 37 20.65 0.81 2.36
C ALA A 37 21.48 -0.20 1.55
N VAL A 38 22.49 0.28 0.82
CA VAL A 38 23.35 -0.57 -0.02
C VAL A 38 24.11 -1.59 0.83
N THR A 39 24.73 -1.17 1.94
CA THR A 39 25.45 -2.08 2.83
C THR A 39 24.52 -3.15 3.37
N PHE A 40 23.36 -2.75 3.92
CA PHE A 40 22.40 -3.71 4.48
C PHE A 40 21.93 -4.74 3.45
N LEU A 41 21.51 -4.30 2.26
CA LEU A 41 21.02 -5.18 1.22
C LEU A 41 22.12 -6.08 0.66
N THR A 42 23.30 -5.53 0.40
CA THR A 42 24.44 -6.31 -0.13
C THR A 42 24.90 -7.39 0.86
N ASP A 43 24.99 -7.05 2.15
CA ASP A 43 25.38 -8.03 3.18
C ASP A 43 24.33 -9.12 3.33
N MET A 44 23.05 -8.75 3.30
CA MET A 44 21.96 -9.71 3.36
C MET A 44 21.97 -10.66 2.15
N PHE A 45 22.09 -10.15 0.93
CA PHE A 45 22.13 -10.98 -0.28
C PHE A 45 23.37 -11.87 -0.32
N ARG A 46 24.50 -11.39 0.18
CA ARG A 46 25.72 -12.20 0.31
C ARG A 46 25.50 -13.39 1.24
N VAL A 47 24.84 -13.20 2.38
CA VAL A 47 24.50 -14.30 3.33
C VAL A 47 23.53 -15.29 2.71
N MET A 48 22.65 -14.82 1.82
CA MET A 48 21.69 -15.66 1.10
C MET A 48 22.28 -16.33 -0.16
N ASP A 49 23.59 -16.12 -0.45
CA ASP A 49 24.27 -16.61 -1.65
C ASP A 49 23.61 -16.15 -2.96
N MET A 50 23.11 -14.92 -2.96
CA MET A 50 22.44 -14.30 -4.11
C MET A 50 23.32 -13.22 -4.74
N GLN A 51 23.49 -13.28 -6.06
CA GLN A 51 24.24 -12.27 -6.83
C GLN A 51 23.26 -11.18 -7.31
N ILE A 52 23.16 -10.11 -6.53
CA ILE A 52 22.22 -9.01 -6.78
C ILE A 52 22.97 -7.70 -6.76
N GLU A 53 22.77 -6.88 -7.78
CA GLU A 53 23.26 -5.53 -7.86
C GLU A 53 22.25 -4.59 -7.22
N VAL A 54 22.74 -3.67 -6.40
CA VAL A 54 21.91 -2.69 -5.65
C VAL A 54 22.24 -1.30 -6.15
N HIS A 55 21.30 -0.67 -6.84
CA HIS A 55 21.41 0.70 -7.33
C HIS A 55 20.57 1.63 -6.48
N ALA A 56 21.18 2.65 -5.87
CA ALA A 56 20.49 3.60 -4.99
C ALA A 56 20.61 5.03 -5.53
N SER A 57 19.48 5.72 -5.64
CA SER A 57 19.38 7.14 -5.96
C SER A 57 18.59 7.88 -4.87
N PHE A 58 18.86 9.18 -4.67
CA PHE A 58 18.18 9.97 -3.65
C PHE A 58 17.69 11.28 -4.27
N GLU A 59 16.37 11.49 -4.20
CA GLU A 59 15.68 12.70 -4.70
C GLU A 59 14.50 13.04 -3.78
N ASP A 60 14.32 14.31 -3.47
CA ASP A 60 13.18 14.83 -2.70
C ASP A 60 12.86 14.01 -1.41
N ASP A 61 13.86 13.83 -0.55
CA ASP A 61 13.78 13.02 0.68
C ASP A 61 13.33 11.57 0.46
N THR A 62 13.44 11.08 -0.78
CA THR A 62 13.12 9.71 -1.15
C THR A 62 14.37 8.98 -1.63
N LEU A 63 14.69 7.88 -0.96
CA LEU A 63 15.71 6.93 -1.40
C LEU A 63 15.05 5.87 -2.27
N SER A 64 15.34 5.90 -3.56
CA SER A 64 14.92 4.89 -4.52
C SER A 64 16.03 3.86 -4.67
N VAL A 65 15.71 2.60 -4.45
CA VAL A 65 16.62 1.46 -4.57
C VAL A 65 16.08 0.52 -5.60
N ASP A 66 16.88 0.23 -6.63
CA ASP A 66 16.54 -0.73 -7.68
C ASP A 66 17.46 -1.95 -7.59
N LEU A 67 16.87 -3.13 -7.63
CA LEU A 67 17.56 -4.40 -7.53
C LEU A 67 17.59 -5.07 -8.88
N SER A 68 18.77 -5.54 -9.30
CA SER A 68 18.94 -6.29 -10.55
C SER A 68 19.84 -7.52 -10.36
N GLY A 69 19.56 -8.58 -11.09
CA GLY A 69 20.32 -9.82 -11.00
C GLY A 69 19.54 -11.02 -11.50
N GLU A 70 20.03 -12.19 -11.20
CA GLU A 70 19.33 -13.44 -11.47
C GLU A 70 18.29 -13.73 -10.39
N GLU A 71 17.26 -14.51 -10.71
CA GLU A 71 16.23 -14.98 -9.75
C GLU A 71 15.42 -13.87 -9.05
N MET A 72 15.19 -12.71 -9.70
CA MET A 72 14.41 -11.62 -9.14
C MET A 72 13.00 -12.04 -8.68
N GLY A 73 12.44 -13.09 -9.26
CA GLY A 73 11.16 -13.67 -8.86
C GLY A 73 11.11 -14.08 -7.37
N LEU A 74 12.23 -14.56 -6.82
CA LEU A 74 12.34 -14.92 -5.40
C LEU A 74 12.26 -13.68 -4.50
N LEU A 75 12.90 -12.58 -4.91
CA LEU A 75 12.88 -11.31 -4.18
C LEU A 75 11.54 -10.59 -4.29
N ILE A 76 10.84 -10.75 -5.39
CA ILE A 76 9.46 -10.27 -5.53
C ILE A 76 8.56 -11.07 -4.58
N GLY A 77 8.70 -12.41 -4.61
CA GLY A 77 7.86 -13.32 -3.85
C GLY A 77 6.41 -13.34 -4.32
N LYS A 78 5.55 -13.96 -3.54
CA LYS A 78 4.12 -14.04 -3.87
C LYS A 78 3.49 -12.64 -3.88
N ARG A 79 3.14 -12.14 -5.07
CA ARG A 79 2.47 -10.84 -5.24
C ARG A 79 3.24 -9.65 -4.66
N GLY A 80 4.57 -9.71 -4.66
CA GLY A 80 5.40 -8.61 -4.15
C GLY A 80 5.54 -8.56 -2.63
N GLN A 81 5.09 -9.58 -1.89
CA GLN A 81 5.17 -9.59 -0.42
C GLN A 81 6.61 -9.59 0.09
N THR A 82 7.51 -10.34 -0.53
CA THR A 82 8.91 -10.33 -0.16
C THR A 82 9.53 -8.96 -0.41
N LEU A 83 9.25 -8.38 -1.56
CA LEU A 83 9.72 -7.05 -1.93
C LEU A 83 9.23 -5.97 -0.95
N ASP A 84 7.98 -6.03 -0.52
CA ASP A 84 7.42 -5.12 0.48
C ASP A 84 8.08 -5.29 1.84
N SER A 85 8.38 -6.53 2.26
CA SER A 85 9.11 -6.83 3.51
C SER A 85 10.54 -6.31 3.46
N LEU A 86 11.24 -6.49 2.34
CA LEU A 86 12.59 -5.95 2.12
C LEU A 86 12.60 -4.43 2.18
N GLN A 87 11.64 -3.77 1.53
CA GLN A 87 11.48 -2.31 1.60
C GLN A 87 11.30 -1.84 3.04
N TYR A 88 10.44 -2.52 3.80
CA TYR A 88 10.20 -2.17 5.19
C TYR A 88 11.45 -2.31 6.05
N LEU A 89 12.18 -3.43 5.96
CA LEU A 89 13.44 -3.65 6.69
C LEU A 89 14.50 -2.62 6.30
N THR A 90 14.67 -2.33 5.01
CA THR A 90 15.58 -1.30 4.53
C THR A 90 15.21 0.08 5.09
N SER A 91 13.91 0.40 5.13
CA SER A 91 13.44 1.65 5.73
C SER A 91 13.77 1.76 7.22
N LEU A 92 13.65 0.68 7.98
CA LEU A 92 14.04 0.64 9.41
C LEU A 92 15.54 0.90 9.59
N VAL A 93 16.37 0.25 8.77
CA VAL A 93 17.86 0.40 8.84
C VAL A 93 18.28 1.82 8.48
N VAL A 94 17.73 2.37 7.40
CA VAL A 94 18.05 3.73 6.92
C VAL A 94 17.66 4.78 7.96
N ASN A 95 16.52 4.65 8.59
CA ASN A 95 15.96 5.64 9.52
C ASN A 95 16.38 5.42 10.98
N LYS A 96 17.10 4.34 11.30
CA LYS A 96 17.51 4.04 12.67
C LYS A 96 18.36 5.17 13.27
N GLY A 97 17.89 5.77 14.36
CA GLY A 97 18.61 6.83 15.09
C GLY A 97 18.69 8.17 14.36
N LYS A 98 17.82 8.43 13.38
CA LYS A 98 17.77 9.68 12.61
C LYS A 98 16.64 10.59 13.09
N ALA A 99 16.92 11.90 13.12
CA ALA A 99 15.91 12.92 13.41
C ALA A 99 14.99 13.21 12.22
N SER A 100 15.46 12.97 10.99
CA SER A 100 14.70 13.14 9.74
C SER A 100 14.34 11.78 9.15
N TYR A 101 13.11 11.64 8.70
CA TYR A 101 12.63 10.41 8.08
C TYR A 101 12.87 10.43 6.57
N VAL A 102 13.57 9.42 6.07
CA VAL A 102 13.80 9.16 4.64
C VAL A 102 12.77 8.15 4.16
N ARG A 103 12.04 8.50 3.12
CA ARG A 103 11.14 7.55 2.44
C ARG A 103 11.97 6.59 1.59
N VAL A 104 11.84 5.30 1.82
CA VAL A 104 12.51 4.27 1.01
C VAL A 104 11.52 3.68 0.02
N LYS A 105 11.90 3.63 -1.24
CA LYS A 105 11.21 2.88 -2.31
C LYS A 105 12.16 1.81 -2.82
N LEU A 106 11.73 0.57 -2.81
CA LEU A 106 12.50 -0.57 -3.30
C LEU A 106 11.71 -1.24 -4.41
N ASP A 107 12.33 -1.43 -5.57
CA ASP A 107 11.71 -2.11 -6.71
C ASP A 107 12.73 -3.00 -7.43
N THR A 108 12.26 -3.84 -8.31
CA THR A 108 13.06 -4.68 -9.21
C THR A 108 12.33 -4.88 -10.52
N GLU A 109 13.03 -4.68 -11.64
CA GLU A 109 12.47 -4.88 -12.99
C GLU A 109 11.12 -4.18 -13.22
N ASP A 110 10.91 -3.03 -12.63
CA ASP A 110 9.63 -2.30 -12.71
C ASP A 110 8.41 -3.16 -12.29
N TYR A 111 8.61 -4.05 -11.31
CA TYR A 111 7.57 -4.97 -10.86
C TYR A 111 6.30 -4.26 -10.41
N ARG A 112 6.43 -3.15 -9.68
CA ARG A 112 5.27 -2.43 -9.11
C ARG A 112 4.34 -1.92 -10.20
N ASN A 113 4.86 -1.37 -11.29
CA ASN A 113 4.07 -0.90 -12.42
C ASN A 113 3.47 -2.07 -13.21
N ARG A 114 4.24 -3.14 -13.45
CA ARG A 114 3.73 -4.36 -14.09
C ARG A 114 2.60 -5.00 -13.27
N ARG A 115 2.76 -5.06 -11.96
CA ARG A 115 1.74 -5.60 -11.05
C ARG A 115 0.46 -4.76 -11.06
N LYS A 116 0.60 -3.42 -11.05
CA LYS A 116 -0.53 -2.49 -11.17
C LYS A 116 -1.31 -2.74 -12.46
N ALA A 117 -0.64 -2.81 -13.60
CA ALA A 117 -1.28 -3.08 -14.89
C ALA A 117 -1.99 -4.45 -14.91
N THR A 118 -1.40 -5.48 -14.30
CA THR A 118 -2.03 -6.80 -14.15
C THR A 118 -3.32 -6.72 -13.33
N LEU A 119 -3.33 -5.97 -12.24
CA LEU A 119 -4.51 -5.78 -11.38
C LEU A 119 -5.61 -4.98 -12.09
N GLU A 120 -5.25 -3.95 -12.86
CA GLU A 120 -6.21 -3.18 -13.67
C GLU A 120 -6.86 -4.05 -14.75
N ASN A 121 -6.09 -4.91 -15.42
CA ASN A 121 -6.61 -5.86 -16.40
C ASN A 121 -7.49 -6.93 -15.74
N LEU A 122 -7.09 -7.45 -14.58
CA LEU A 122 -7.90 -8.37 -13.79
C LEU A 122 -9.26 -7.73 -13.44
N ALA A 123 -9.25 -6.48 -12.98
CA ALA A 123 -10.46 -5.75 -12.64
C ALA A 123 -11.44 -5.68 -13.84
N LYS A 124 -10.94 -5.31 -15.03
CA LYS A 124 -11.75 -5.25 -16.27
C LYS A 124 -12.34 -6.62 -16.64
N ASN A 125 -11.53 -7.68 -16.55
CA ASN A 125 -11.99 -9.05 -16.87
C ASN A 125 -13.06 -9.52 -15.88
N ILE A 126 -12.90 -9.23 -14.60
CA ILE A 126 -13.88 -9.56 -13.56
C ILE A 126 -15.17 -8.75 -13.76
N ALA A 127 -15.08 -7.46 -14.06
CA ALA A 127 -16.25 -6.64 -14.36
C ALA A 127 -17.04 -7.20 -15.55
N PHE A 128 -16.37 -7.61 -16.62
CA PHE A 128 -17.00 -8.27 -17.76
C PHE A 128 -17.71 -9.58 -17.35
N LYS A 129 -17.06 -10.41 -16.54
CA LYS A 129 -17.63 -11.65 -16.01
C LYS A 129 -18.89 -11.38 -15.18
N VAL A 130 -18.84 -10.39 -14.26
CA VAL A 130 -19.99 -10.01 -13.43
C VAL A 130 -21.14 -9.47 -14.26
N LYS A 131 -20.86 -8.66 -15.29
CA LYS A 131 -21.89 -8.19 -16.25
C LYS A 131 -22.60 -9.34 -16.94
N LYS A 132 -21.84 -10.34 -17.40
CA LYS A 132 -22.39 -11.50 -18.14
C LYS A 132 -23.17 -12.45 -17.22
N THR A 133 -22.63 -12.76 -16.04
CA THR A 133 -23.21 -13.78 -15.15
C THR A 133 -24.24 -13.22 -14.19
N ARG A 134 -24.26 -11.89 -13.96
CA ARG A 134 -25.07 -11.20 -12.94
C ARG A 134 -24.85 -11.72 -11.52
N ARG A 135 -23.73 -12.38 -11.28
CA ARG A 135 -23.35 -12.93 -9.97
C ARG A 135 -22.15 -12.18 -9.40
N PRO A 136 -22.08 -11.97 -8.08
CA PRO A 136 -20.89 -11.41 -7.45
C PRO A 136 -19.67 -12.32 -7.65
N VAL A 137 -18.50 -11.70 -7.77
CA VAL A 137 -17.21 -12.39 -7.85
C VAL A 137 -16.33 -11.91 -6.71
N PHE A 138 -15.80 -12.87 -5.95
CA PHE A 138 -14.87 -12.66 -4.86
C PHE A 138 -13.46 -12.83 -5.40
N LEU A 139 -12.62 -11.80 -5.18
CA LEU A 139 -11.21 -11.89 -5.51
C LEU A 139 -10.44 -12.55 -4.36
N GLU A 140 -9.20 -12.91 -4.62
CA GLU A 140 -8.33 -13.41 -3.57
C GLU A 140 -7.93 -12.30 -2.60
N PRO A 141 -7.57 -12.64 -1.35
CA PRO A 141 -7.03 -11.68 -0.41
C PRO A 141 -5.82 -10.92 -0.98
N MET A 142 -5.78 -9.62 -0.77
CA MET A 142 -4.71 -8.74 -1.24
C MET A 142 -4.51 -7.57 -0.30
N ASN A 143 -3.32 -6.96 -0.34
CA ASN A 143 -2.99 -5.83 0.51
C ASN A 143 -3.85 -4.59 0.23
N PRO A 144 -3.92 -3.60 1.14
CA PRO A 144 -4.76 -2.40 0.97
C PRO A 144 -4.46 -1.60 -0.30
N TYR A 145 -3.19 -1.56 -0.73
CA TYR A 145 -2.78 -0.85 -1.94
C TYR A 145 -3.34 -1.52 -3.20
N GLU A 146 -3.23 -2.85 -3.31
CA GLU A 146 -3.77 -3.62 -4.42
C GLU A 146 -5.29 -3.52 -4.51
N ARG A 147 -5.99 -3.58 -3.35
CA ARG A 147 -7.45 -3.39 -3.31
C ARG A 147 -7.86 -2.01 -3.82
N ARG A 148 -7.08 -0.97 -3.50
CA ARG A 148 -7.33 0.39 -4.01
C ARG A 148 -7.20 0.47 -5.53
N ILE A 149 -6.24 -0.24 -6.12
CA ILE A 149 -6.09 -0.29 -7.60
C ILE A 149 -7.36 -0.87 -8.23
N ILE A 150 -7.87 -2.00 -7.72
CA ILE A 150 -9.11 -2.63 -8.22
C ILE A 150 -10.31 -1.67 -8.08
N HIS A 151 -10.47 -1.05 -6.91
CA HIS A 151 -11.56 -0.09 -6.67
C HIS A 151 -11.48 1.09 -7.64
N SER A 152 -10.29 1.67 -7.82
CA SER A 152 -10.08 2.80 -8.74
C SER A 152 -10.35 2.43 -10.19
N ALA A 153 -9.93 1.24 -10.62
CA ALA A 153 -10.13 0.76 -11.99
C ALA A 153 -11.62 0.57 -12.34
N LEU A 154 -12.46 0.27 -11.34
CA LEU A 154 -13.89 0.00 -11.53
C LEU A 154 -14.82 1.11 -11.00
N GLN A 155 -14.27 2.18 -10.44
CA GLN A 155 -15.03 3.27 -9.82
C GLN A 155 -16.09 3.87 -10.76
N ASN A 156 -15.74 4.05 -12.03
CA ASN A 156 -16.58 4.67 -13.04
C ASN A 156 -17.34 3.64 -13.91
N ASP A 157 -17.26 2.35 -13.57
CA ASP A 157 -18.01 1.34 -14.34
C ASP A 157 -19.52 1.43 -14.03
N PRO A 158 -20.38 1.60 -15.03
CA PRO A 158 -21.82 1.78 -14.80
C PRO A 158 -22.56 0.51 -14.38
N TYR A 159 -21.97 -0.67 -14.60
CA TYR A 159 -22.64 -1.97 -14.43
C TYR A 159 -22.21 -2.74 -13.18
N VAL A 160 -21.09 -2.37 -12.58
CA VAL A 160 -20.58 -3.06 -11.39
C VAL A 160 -20.30 -2.07 -10.25
N THR A 161 -20.27 -2.58 -9.05
CA THR A 161 -19.78 -1.87 -7.86
C THR A 161 -18.82 -2.77 -7.10
N THR A 162 -17.94 -2.18 -6.31
CA THR A 162 -16.90 -2.89 -5.58
C THR A 162 -16.93 -2.51 -4.10
N HIS A 163 -16.69 -3.49 -3.24
CA HIS A 163 -16.44 -3.28 -1.81
C HIS A 163 -15.37 -4.24 -1.32
N SER A 164 -14.80 -3.95 -0.16
CA SER A 164 -13.82 -4.85 0.49
C SER A 164 -14.48 -5.57 1.66
N GLU A 165 -14.23 -6.89 1.77
CA GLU A 165 -14.82 -7.78 2.76
C GLU A 165 -13.73 -8.58 3.49
N GLY A 166 -13.97 -8.91 4.77
CA GLY A 166 -13.05 -9.64 5.62
C GLY A 166 -12.09 -8.74 6.40
N GLU A 167 -11.24 -9.36 7.20
CA GLU A 167 -10.23 -8.72 8.04
C GLU A 167 -8.82 -9.01 7.50
N GLU A 168 -7.87 -8.09 7.76
CA GLU A 168 -6.46 -8.32 7.39
C GLU A 168 -5.91 -9.55 8.14
N PRO A 169 -5.08 -10.39 7.52
CA PRO A 169 -4.52 -10.29 6.15
C PRO A 169 -5.42 -10.92 5.07
N ASN A 170 -6.61 -11.42 5.41
CA ASN A 170 -7.50 -12.16 4.50
C ASN A 170 -8.54 -11.26 3.80
N ARG A 171 -8.39 -9.96 3.90
CA ARG A 171 -9.32 -9.00 3.31
C ARG A 171 -9.22 -8.99 1.79
N LYS A 172 -10.37 -9.07 1.11
CA LYS A 172 -10.50 -9.22 -0.34
C LYS A 172 -11.47 -8.20 -0.94
N VAL A 173 -11.38 -8.00 -2.24
CA VAL A 173 -12.35 -7.21 -3.00
C VAL A 173 -13.45 -8.13 -3.52
N VAL A 174 -14.67 -7.65 -3.42
CA VAL A 174 -15.86 -8.27 -4.03
C VAL A 174 -16.40 -7.33 -5.10
N VAL A 175 -16.61 -7.87 -6.30
CA VAL A 175 -17.21 -7.14 -7.42
C VAL A 175 -18.63 -7.64 -7.59
N THR A 176 -19.61 -6.77 -7.46
CA THR A 176 -21.04 -7.09 -7.54
C THR A 176 -21.72 -6.37 -8.71
N PRO A 177 -22.76 -6.94 -9.31
CA PRO A 177 -23.52 -6.22 -10.31
C PRO A 177 -24.24 -5.03 -9.67
N ARG A 178 -24.20 -3.87 -10.33
CA ARG A 178 -24.99 -2.71 -9.92
C ARG A 178 -26.47 -3.03 -10.16
N ARG A 179 -27.29 -2.85 -9.13
CA ARG A 179 -28.75 -2.98 -9.29
C ARG A 179 -29.25 -1.78 -10.09
N ASP A 180 -29.92 -2.03 -11.21
CA ASP A 180 -30.59 -0.98 -11.95
C ASP A 180 -31.63 -0.32 -11.04
N ARG A 181 -31.54 0.99 -10.84
CA ARG A 181 -32.52 1.78 -10.08
C ARG A 181 -33.90 1.85 -10.76
N LYS A 182 -34.12 1.10 -11.85
CA LYS A 182 -35.35 1.14 -12.65
C LYS A 182 -36.33 0.01 -12.40
N SER A 183 -36.24 -0.71 -11.28
CA SER A 183 -37.21 -1.77 -10.95
C SER A 183 -37.93 -1.47 -9.62
N VAL A 184 -38.49 -0.27 -9.51
CA VAL A 184 -39.54 0.03 -8.53
C VAL A 184 -40.62 0.78 -9.30
N VAL A 185 -41.50 0.06 -9.88
CA VAL A 185 -42.85 0.46 -10.27
C VAL A 185 -43.76 -0.66 -9.79
#